data_ec5205c010ff7fdcfe42559cf6205c41
#
_entry.id   ec5205c010ff7fdcfe42559cf6205c41
#
_cell.length_a   1.000
_cell.length_b   1.000
_cell.length_c   1.000
_cell.angle_alpha   90.00
_cell.angle_beta   90.00
_cell.angle_gamma   90.00
#
_symmetry.space_group_name_H-M   'P 1'
#
loop_
_entity.id
_entity.type
_entity.pdbx_description
1 polymer ?
#
loop_
_entity_poly.entity_id
_entity_poly.type
_entity_poly.pdbx_seq_one_letter_code
_entity_poly.pdbx_strand_id
1 'polypeptide(L)'
;MAQYRGIVKPATTVLITVTGPDKPGVTSVLFAALTRHGVDVVDVEQVVISGRLVLGVLVAADRDPEGLQEAVEQAMASVRMHVDVEIGADSVGAGRRGSTHVVVVLGQPVTARAFAVVARELAAIDVNIDAIRGVADYPVTGLELLVSVARDTNDADAALRSMLAELSVRADVDLAVERAGLSRRAKRLIVFDVDSTLVQGEVIEMLAERTSHSAEVRGITEAAMRGELDFEQSLRKRTELLAGLPASALDDVAGQLRFTPGARTTVRTLRRMGFRCGAVSGGFDRVVARLVEALGLDFYVANELEIVDGVITGRLVEPVIDRAGKAAALRSMAAEFDVPLAQCVAVGDGANDIDMLSVAGLGIAFNAKPVLREVADTALSHPYLDVVLFVLGVTRDEVEAADAADGKGGPRLLRQRAPRVPLP
;
A
#
# COMPACT_ATOMS: atom_id res chain seq x y z
N MET A 1 -19.02 -5.08 -35.10
CA MET A 1 -19.89 -4.63 -34.01
C MET A 1 -20.70 -5.85 -33.54
N ALA A 2 -20.25 -6.57 -32.53
CA ALA A 2 -21.00 -7.65 -31.94
C ALA A 2 -22.04 -7.04 -30.99
N GLN A 3 -23.31 -7.22 -31.29
CA GLN A 3 -24.41 -6.86 -30.42
C GLN A 3 -24.29 -7.70 -29.14
N TYR A 4 -23.97 -7.08 -28.02
CA TYR A 4 -24.23 -7.66 -26.69
C TYR A 4 -25.76 -7.90 -26.61
N ARG A 5 -26.19 -9.15 -26.73
CA ARG A 5 -27.56 -9.53 -26.39
C ARG A 5 -27.74 -9.20 -24.93
N GLY A 6 -28.71 -8.34 -24.62
CA GLY A 6 -29.10 -8.04 -23.28
C GLY A 6 -29.39 -9.37 -22.54
N ILE A 7 -28.81 -9.50 -21.34
CA ILE A 7 -29.10 -10.60 -20.43
C ILE A 7 -30.58 -10.52 -20.09
N VAL A 8 -31.38 -11.47 -20.63
CA VAL A 8 -32.77 -11.64 -20.22
C VAL A 8 -32.72 -12.00 -18.74
N LYS A 9 -33.36 -11.20 -17.86
CA LYS A 9 -33.43 -11.51 -16.43
C LYS A 9 -34.04 -12.89 -16.26
N PRO A 10 -33.39 -13.84 -15.56
CA PRO A 10 -34.01 -15.11 -15.21
C PRO A 10 -35.26 -14.88 -14.38
N ALA A 11 -36.30 -15.68 -14.61
CA ALA A 11 -37.59 -15.56 -13.92
C ALA A 11 -37.45 -15.88 -12.43
N THR A 12 -36.56 -16.80 -12.07
CA THR A 12 -36.33 -17.23 -10.67
C THR A 12 -34.84 -17.47 -10.44
N THR A 13 -34.31 -16.89 -9.36
CA THR A 13 -32.93 -17.11 -8.91
C THR A 13 -32.93 -17.90 -7.61
N VAL A 14 -31.90 -18.69 -7.40
CA VAL A 14 -31.65 -19.44 -6.18
C VAL A 14 -30.27 -19.13 -5.66
N LEU A 15 -30.20 -18.62 -4.42
CA LEU A 15 -28.93 -18.41 -3.71
C LEU A 15 -28.65 -19.61 -2.82
N ILE A 16 -27.52 -20.23 -2.98
CA ILE A 16 -27.05 -21.40 -2.25
C ILE A 16 -25.83 -20.99 -1.42
N THR A 17 -25.91 -21.11 -0.11
CA THR A 17 -24.81 -20.82 0.82
C THR A 17 -24.36 -22.10 1.51
N VAL A 18 -23.13 -22.54 1.23
CA VAL A 18 -22.53 -23.75 1.81
C VAL A 18 -21.47 -23.36 2.84
N THR A 19 -21.54 -23.94 4.03
CA THR A 19 -20.58 -23.70 5.10
C THR A 19 -20.11 -25.00 5.76
N GLY A 20 -18.83 -25.06 6.18
CA GLY A 20 -18.30 -26.24 6.88
C GLY A 20 -16.76 -26.29 6.88
N PRO A 21 -16.18 -27.44 7.27
CA PRO A 21 -14.72 -27.64 7.17
C PRO A 21 -14.25 -27.57 5.72
N ASP A 22 -13.15 -26.85 5.47
CA ASP A 22 -12.54 -26.83 4.14
C ASP A 22 -11.91 -28.20 3.83
N LYS A 23 -12.34 -28.80 2.74
CA LYS A 23 -11.82 -30.07 2.25
C LYS A 23 -12.01 -30.22 0.74
N PRO A 24 -11.12 -30.97 0.05
CA PRO A 24 -11.25 -31.24 -1.37
C PRO A 24 -12.59 -31.93 -1.70
N GLY A 25 -13.18 -31.55 -2.83
CA GLY A 25 -14.37 -32.21 -3.39
C GLY A 25 -15.71 -31.56 -3.06
N VAL A 26 -15.81 -30.66 -2.08
CA VAL A 26 -17.08 -29.98 -1.72
C VAL A 26 -17.67 -29.26 -2.93
N THR A 27 -16.89 -28.41 -3.58
CA THR A 27 -17.33 -27.64 -4.74
C THR A 27 -17.75 -28.56 -5.89
N SER A 28 -17.02 -29.65 -6.15
CA SER A 28 -17.35 -30.57 -7.23
C SER A 28 -18.66 -31.33 -6.97
N VAL A 29 -18.95 -31.68 -5.72
CA VAL A 29 -20.23 -32.34 -5.33
C VAL A 29 -21.40 -31.39 -5.50
N LEU A 30 -21.26 -30.13 -5.09
CA LEU A 30 -22.26 -29.09 -5.31
C LEU A 30 -22.56 -28.92 -6.80
N PHE A 31 -21.52 -28.66 -7.58
CA PHE A 31 -21.66 -28.39 -9.03
C PHE A 31 -22.17 -29.63 -9.81
N ALA A 32 -21.93 -30.84 -9.32
CA ALA A 32 -22.55 -32.05 -9.90
C ALA A 32 -24.07 -32.08 -9.65
N ALA A 33 -24.54 -31.60 -8.52
CA ALA A 33 -26.00 -31.46 -8.26
C ALA A 33 -26.59 -30.38 -9.17
N LEU A 34 -25.95 -29.19 -9.26
CA LEU A 34 -26.38 -28.09 -10.15
C LEU A 34 -26.48 -28.55 -11.62
N THR A 35 -25.47 -29.29 -12.09
CA THR A 35 -25.42 -29.79 -13.48
C THR A 35 -26.60 -30.70 -13.80
N ARG A 36 -27.04 -31.58 -12.88
CA ARG A 36 -28.18 -32.48 -13.08
C ARG A 36 -29.49 -31.72 -13.24
N HIS A 37 -29.61 -30.55 -12.62
CA HIS A 37 -30.80 -29.70 -12.73
C HIS A 37 -30.72 -28.73 -13.92
N GLY A 38 -29.59 -28.68 -14.64
CA GLY A 38 -29.44 -27.89 -15.84
C GLY A 38 -29.56 -26.38 -15.62
N VAL A 39 -29.11 -25.90 -14.47
CA VAL A 39 -29.16 -24.48 -14.09
C VAL A 39 -27.91 -23.70 -14.57
N ASP A 40 -28.11 -22.44 -14.87
CA ASP A 40 -27.01 -21.55 -15.23
C ASP A 40 -26.47 -20.83 -13.98
N VAL A 41 -25.15 -20.82 -13.85
CA VAL A 41 -24.46 -20.12 -12.75
C VAL A 41 -24.40 -18.62 -13.06
N VAL A 42 -24.93 -17.82 -12.17
CA VAL A 42 -24.95 -16.35 -12.29
C VAL A 42 -23.78 -15.71 -11.56
N ASP A 43 -23.48 -16.20 -10.34
CA ASP A 43 -22.36 -15.69 -9.53
C ASP A 43 -21.84 -16.79 -8.58
N VAL A 44 -20.53 -16.72 -8.25
CA VAL A 44 -19.89 -17.66 -7.33
C VAL A 44 -18.83 -16.93 -6.51
N GLU A 45 -18.93 -17.06 -5.18
CA GLU A 45 -17.89 -16.59 -4.27
C GLU A 45 -17.53 -17.68 -3.26
N GLN A 46 -16.21 -17.88 -3.06
CA GLN A 46 -15.68 -18.82 -2.08
C GLN A 46 -14.61 -18.15 -1.22
N VAL A 47 -14.69 -18.36 0.07
CA VAL A 47 -13.67 -17.93 1.03
C VAL A 47 -13.38 -19.03 2.04
N VAL A 48 -12.13 -19.15 2.45
CA VAL A 48 -11.71 -20.05 3.53
C VAL A 48 -11.18 -19.24 4.70
N ILE A 49 -11.84 -19.33 5.85
CA ILE A 49 -11.48 -18.61 7.07
C ILE A 49 -11.05 -19.64 8.13
N SER A 50 -9.75 -19.66 8.46
CA SER A 50 -9.19 -20.58 9.47
C SER A 50 -9.61 -22.05 9.27
N GLY A 51 -9.58 -22.53 8.00
CA GLY A 51 -9.93 -23.90 7.65
C GLY A 51 -11.45 -24.16 7.57
N ARG A 52 -12.27 -23.14 7.57
CA ARG A 52 -13.70 -23.22 7.32
C ARG A 52 -14.05 -22.59 5.97
N LEU A 53 -14.71 -23.37 5.12
CA LEU A 53 -15.25 -22.95 3.84
C LEU A 53 -16.56 -22.20 4.03
N VAL A 54 -16.70 -21.09 3.32
CA VAL A 54 -17.97 -20.42 3.02
C VAL A 54 -18.03 -20.27 1.50
N LEU A 55 -19.04 -20.87 0.87
CA LEU A 55 -19.23 -20.86 -0.58
C LEU A 55 -20.64 -20.38 -0.88
N GLY A 56 -20.77 -19.25 -1.56
CA GLY A 56 -22.02 -18.72 -2.09
C GLY A 56 -22.11 -19.00 -3.59
N VAL A 57 -23.24 -19.51 -4.07
CA VAL A 57 -23.51 -19.73 -5.49
C VAL A 57 -24.89 -19.20 -5.80
N LEU A 58 -24.99 -18.28 -6.74
CA LEU A 58 -26.25 -17.78 -7.29
C LEU A 58 -26.50 -18.46 -8.63
N VAL A 59 -27.64 -19.10 -8.79
CA VAL A 59 -28.02 -19.77 -10.04
C VAL A 59 -29.36 -19.28 -10.56
N ALA A 60 -29.56 -19.39 -11.88
CA ALA A 60 -30.84 -19.21 -12.53
C ALA A 60 -31.55 -20.58 -12.62
N ALA A 61 -32.70 -20.70 -11.97
CA ALA A 61 -33.47 -21.95 -11.89
C ALA A 61 -34.94 -21.73 -12.31
N ASP A 62 -35.19 -21.79 -13.63
CA ASP A 62 -36.49 -21.45 -14.20
C ASP A 62 -37.54 -22.58 -14.13
N ARG A 63 -37.13 -23.82 -13.86
CA ARG A 63 -38.02 -24.99 -14.01
C ARG A 63 -38.43 -25.67 -12.73
N ASP A 64 -37.57 -25.85 -11.77
CA ASP A 64 -37.82 -26.62 -10.56
C ASP A 64 -36.89 -26.17 -9.42
N PRO A 65 -37.13 -25.02 -8.82
CA PRO A 65 -36.25 -24.49 -7.75
C PRO A 65 -36.36 -25.31 -6.46
N GLU A 66 -37.55 -25.91 -6.14
CA GLU A 66 -37.70 -26.75 -4.96
C GLU A 66 -36.97 -28.09 -5.11
N GLY A 67 -37.05 -28.73 -6.28
CA GLY A 67 -36.29 -29.95 -6.55
C GLY A 67 -34.79 -29.72 -6.57
N LEU A 68 -34.34 -28.53 -7.01
CA LEU A 68 -32.94 -28.11 -6.91
C LEU A 68 -32.52 -28.00 -5.44
N GLN A 69 -33.33 -27.37 -4.59
CA GLN A 69 -33.05 -27.23 -3.16
C GLN A 69 -32.84 -28.61 -2.52
N GLU A 70 -33.78 -29.55 -2.72
CA GLU A 70 -33.67 -30.89 -2.16
C GLU A 70 -32.41 -31.62 -2.61
N ALA A 71 -32.07 -31.52 -3.90
CA ALA A 71 -30.86 -32.14 -4.47
C ALA A 71 -29.57 -31.57 -3.90
N VAL A 72 -29.51 -30.24 -3.71
CA VAL A 72 -28.37 -29.55 -3.12
C VAL A 72 -28.24 -29.91 -1.63
N GLU A 73 -29.32 -29.91 -0.86
CA GLU A 73 -29.32 -30.30 0.55
C GLU A 73 -28.81 -31.75 0.71
N GLN A 74 -29.30 -32.69 -0.12
CA GLN A 74 -28.85 -34.07 -0.12
C GLN A 74 -27.38 -34.22 -0.49
N ALA A 75 -26.92 -33.48 -1.52
CA ALA A 75 -25.54 -33.50 -1.97
C ALA A 75 -24.60 -32.97 -0.86
N MET A 76 -24.93 -31.84 -0.22
CA MET A 76 -24.12 -31.24 0.84
C MET A 76 -24.12 -32.09 2.13
N ALA A 77 -25.23 -32.71 2.47
CA ALA A 77 -25.29 -33.67 3.58
C ALA A 77 -24.34 -34.87 3.37
N SER A 78 -24.20 -35.37 2.13
CA SER A 78 -23.27 -36.47 1.80
C SER A 78 -21.81 -36.15 2.10
N VAL A 79 -21.43 -34.89 2.02
CA VAL A 79 -20.10 -34.39 2.33
C VAL A 79 -20.02 -33.66 3.69
N ARG A 80 -21.06 -33.78 4.52
CA ARG A 80 -21.16 -33.20 5.87
C ARG A 80 -20.91 -31.68 5.89
N MET A 81 -21.50 -30.99 4.93
CA MET A 81 -21.53 -29.52 4.86
C MET A 81 -22.92 -29.04 5.26
N HIS A 82 -22.99 -27.88 5.88
CA HIS A 82 -24.24 -27.17 6.08
C HIS A 82 -24.57 -26.39 4.83
N VAL A 83 -25.82 -26.33 4.43
CA VAL A 83 -26.29 -25.54 3.29
C VAL A 83 -27.57 -24.81 3.66
N ASP A 84 -27.66 -23.58 3.20
CA ASP A 84 -28.84 -22.75 3.21
C ASP A 84 -29.21 -22.39 1.77
N VAL A 85 -30.52 -22.46 1.43
CA VAL A 85 -31.00 -22.23 0.06
C VAL A 85 -32.16 -21.25 0.08
N GLU A 86 -31.98 -20.12 -0.60
CA GLU A 86 -32.98 -19.07 -0.74
C GLU A 86 -33.51 -19.04 -2.18
N ILE A 87 -34.81 -19.32 -2.35
CA ILE A 87 -35.49 -19.28 -3.66
C ILE A 87 -36.12 -17.89 -3.84
N GLY A 88 -35.99 -17.31 -5.04
CA GLY A 88 -36.54 -15.99 -5.35
C GLY A 88 -35.74 -14.83 -4.74
N ALA A 89 -34.44 -15.02 -4.52
CA ALA A 89 -33.58 -13.96 -4.02
C ALA A 89 -33.68 -12.71 -4.92
N ASP A 90 -34.42 -11.71 -4.45
CA ASP A 90 -34.68 -10.45 -5.18
C ASP A 90 -33.42 -9.60 -5.48
N SER A 91 -32.27 -10.07 -5.05
CA SER A 91 -30.98 -9.38 -5.13
C SER A 91 -30.38 -9.26 -6.54
N VAL A 92 -30.94 -9.96 -7.54
CA VAL A 92 -30.46 -9.91 -8.94
C VAL A 92 -30.90 -8.62 -9.67
N GLY A 93 -31.73 -7.82 -9.06
CA GLY A 93 -32.28 -6.58 -9.68
C GLY A 93 -31.43 -5.35 -9.55
N ALA A 94 -30.65 -5.22 -8.52
CA ALA A 94 -29.66 -4.15 -8.41
C ALA A 94 -28.33 -4.70 -8.96
N GLY A 95 -28.06 -4.43 -10.24
CA GLY A 95 -26.78 -4.80 -10.83
C GLY A 95 -25.67 -4.44 -9.83
N ARG A 96 -24.83 -5.41 -9.47
CA ARG A 96 -23.71 -5.22 -8.53
C ARG A 96 -22.95 -3.99 -9.03
N ARG A 97 -23.11 -2.85 -8.37
CA ARG A 97 -22.24 -1.70 -8.65
C ARG A 97 -20.86 -2.18 -8.26
N GLY A 98 -19.95 -2.20 -9.23
CA GLY A 98 -18.58 -2.55 -8.92
C GLY A 98 -18.05 -1.61 -7.84
N SER A 99 -17.22 -2.14 -6.94
CA SER A 99 -16.56 -1.31 -5.93
C SER A 99 -15.83 -0.14 -6.59
N THR A 100 -16.03 1.05 -6.09
CA THR A 100 -15.45 2.28 -6.64
C THR A 100 -14.09 2.60 -6.06
N HIS A 101 -13.88 2.20 -4.80
CA HIS A 101 -12.65 2.46 -4.05
C HIS A 101 -12.16 1.23 -3.30
N VAL A 102 -10.89 1.30 -2.94
CA VAL A 102 -10.23 0.38 -2.02
C VAL A 102 -9.75 1.18 -0.82
N VAL A 103 -10.13 0.76 0.37
CA VAL A 103 -9.61 1.30 1.63
C VAL A 103 -8.73 0.25 2.28
N VAL A 104 -7.46 0.59 2.53
CA VAL A 104 -6.53 -0.28 3.27
C VAL A 104 -6.43 0.23 4.70
N VAL A 105 -6.67 -0.66 5.66
CA VAL A 105 -6.59 -0.38 7.10
C VAL A 105 -5.38 -1.11 7.66
N LEU A 106 -4.43 -0.39 8.23
CA LEU A 106 -3.22 -0.95 8.84
C LEU A 106 -3.14 -0.56 10.30
N GLY A 107 -2.78 -1.51 11.15
CA GLY A 107 -2.66 -1.28 12.60
C GLY A 107 -1.76 -2.30 13.28
N GLN A 108 -1.35 -2.03 14.51
CA GLN A 108 -0.45 -2.92 15.24
C GLN A 108 -1.00 -3.30 16.63
N PRO A 109 -2.07 -4.14 16.70
CA PRO A 109 -2.91 -4.69 15.61
C PRO A 109 -4.08 -3.78 15.24
N VAL A 110 -4.79 -4.07 14.14
CA VAL A 110 -6.14 -3.53 13.91
C VAL A 110 -7.09 -4.15 14.92
N THR A 111 -7.60 -3.35 15.86
CA THR A 111 -8.53 -3.83 16.89
C THR A 111 -9.97 -3.82 16.37
N ALA A 112 -10.84 -4.66 16.96
CA ALA A 112 -12.27 -4.63 16.65
C ALA A 112 -12.90 -3.24 16.90
N ARG A 113 -12.42 -2.51 17.91
CA ARG A 113 -12.86 -1.14 18.20
C ARG A 113 -12.47 -0.18 17.06
N ALA A 114 -11.22 -0.22 16.61
CA ALA A 114 -10.75 0.62 15.52
C ALA A 114 -11.53 0.34 14.23
N PHE A 115 -11.70 -0.96 13.91
CA PHE A 115 -12.46 -1.37 12.74
C PHE A 115 -13.94 -0.94 12.81
N ALA A 116 -14.59 -1.08 13.98
CA ALA A 116 -15.98 -0.65 14.16
C ALA A 116 -16.15 0.87 13.95
N VAL A 117 -15.16 1.68 14.35
CA VAL A 117 -15.16 3.12 14.10
C VAL A 117 -15.04 3.39 12.59
N VAL A 118 -14.11 2.73 11.88
CA VAL A 118 -13.96 2.87 10.43
C VAL A 118 -15.27 2.50 9.69
N ALA A 119 -15.86 1.35 10.02
CA ALA A 119 -17.08 0.89 9.37
C ALA A 119 -18.25 1.85 9.60
N ARG A 120 -18.40 2.41 10.82
CA ARG A 120 -19.44 3.37 11.14
C ARG A 120 -19.29 4.69 10.39
N GLU A 121 -18.07 5.22 10.30
CA GLU A 121 -17.83 6.49 9.59
C GLU A 121 -18.03 6.32 8.08
N LEU A 122 -17.65 5.17 7.49
CA LEU A 122 -17.96 4.86 6.10
C LEU A 122 -19.47 4.82 5.86
N ALA A 123 -20.21 4.12 6.71
CA ALA A 123 -21.68 4.05 6.62
C ALA A 123 -22.36 5.43 6.79
N ALA A 124 -21.81 6.33 7.62
CA ALA A 124 -22.34 7.66 7.86
C ALA A 124 -22.31 8.57 6.61
N ILE A 125 -21.45 8.25 5.63
CA ILE A 125 -21.33 8.97 4.35
C ILE A 125 -21.85 8.13 3.16
N ASP A 126 -22.75 7.18 3.40
CA ASP A 126 -23.33 6.29 2.38
C ASP A 126 -22.28 5.49 1.57
N VAL A 127 -21.19 5.07 2.21
CA VAL A 127 -20.19 4.17 1.64
C VAL A 127 -20.44 2.74 2.15
N ASN A 128 -20.73 1.81 1.22
CA ASN A 128 -20.90 0.42 1.53
C ASN A 128 -19.57 -0.33 1.49
N ILE A 129 -19.37 -1.26 2.42
CA ILE A 129 -18.25 -2.22 2.37
C ILE A 129 -18.73 -3.44 1.61
N ASP A 130 -18.21 -3.65 0.40
CA ASP A 130 -18.62 -4.72 -0.51
C ASP A 130 -17.89 -6.04 -0.22
N ALA A 131 -16.60 -5.95 0.16
CA ALA A 131 -15.78 -7.09 0.54
C ALA A 131 -14.64 -6.67 1.48
N ILE A 132 -14.17 -7.62 2.29
CA ILE A 132 -13.03 -7.44 3.20
C ILE A 132 -12.10 -8.62 3.03
N ARG A 133 -10.80 -8.34 2.86
CA ARG A 133 -9.76 -9.37 2.86
C ARG A 133 -8.58 -9.00 3.74
N GLY A 134 -7.93 -9.98 4.36
CA GLY A 134 -6.64 -9.79 5.02
C GLY A 134 -5.54 -9.60 3.98
N VAL A 135 -4.66 -8.60 4.18
CA VAL A 135 -3.46 -8.39 3.35
C VAL A 135 -2.17 -8.64 4.11
N ALA A 136 -2.20 -8.52 5.43
CA ALA A 136 -1.05 -8.83 6.28
C ALA A 136 -1.51 -9.22 7.69
N ASP A 137 -0.75 -10.12 8.32
CA ASP A 137 -0.89 -10.49 9.73
C ASP A 137 0.38 -10.11 10.53
N TYR A 138 1.45 -9.69 9.84
CA TYR A 138 2.75 -9.30 10.37
C TYR A 138 3.50 -8.40 9.37
N PRO A 139 4.34 -7.40 9.80
CA PRO A 139 4.53 -6.91 11.19
C PRO A 139 3.37 -6.04 11.69
N VAL A 140 2.45 -5.70 10.81
CA VAL A 140 1.18 -5.01 11.09
C VAL A 140 0.03 -5.91 10.65
N THR A 141 -1.12 -5.75 11.26
CA THR A 141 -2.37 -6.30 10.72
C THR A 141 -2.84 -5.38 9.60
N GLY A 142 -3.10 -5.93 8.43
CA GLY A 142 -3.60 -5.21 7.27
C GLY A 142 -4.92 -5.81 6.77
N LEU A 143 -5.91 -4.96 6.55
CA LEU A 143 -7.18 -5.31 5.95
C LEU A 143 -7.41 -4.45 4.72
N GLU A 144 -7.85 -5.06 3.62
CA GLU A 144 -8.30 -4.36 2.43
C GLU A 144 -9.81 -4.44 2.34
N LEU A 145 -10.47 -3.30 2.22
CA LEU A 145 -11.90 -3.16 2.06
C LEU A 145 -12.19 -2.69 0.63
N LEU A 146 -12.94 -3.46 -0.12
CA LEU A 146 -13.56 -2.99 -1.33
C LEU A 146 -14.82 -2.24 -0.94
N VAL A 147 -14.96 -0.99 -1.39
CA VAL A 147 -16.08 -0.13 -1.00
C VAL A 147 -16.73 0.52 -2.21
N SER A 148 -18.04 0.78 -2.12
CA SER A 148 -18.79 1.50 -3.13
C SER A 148 -19.41 2.76 -2.54
N VAL A 149 -19.18 3.92 -3.21
CA VAL A 149 -19.85 5.19 -2.89
C VAL A 149 -21.17 5.29 -3.64
N ALA A 150 -22.17 5.92 -3.01
CA ALA A 150 -23.49 6.07 -3.62
C ALA A 150 -23.46 6.91 -4.91
N ARG A 151 -22.59 7.90 -4.98
CA ARG A 151 -22.36 8.76 -6.16
C ARG A 151 -20.86 8.86 -6.42
N ASP A 152 -20.42 8.30 -7.55
CA ASP A 152 -19.02 8.33 -7.98
C ASP A 152 -18.71 9.69 -8.64
N THR A 153 -18.32 10.67 -7.82
CA THR A 153 -17.94 12.03 -8.21
C THR A 153 -16.62 12.43 -7.58
N ASN A 154 -15.92 13.39 -8.17
CA ASN A 154 -14.66 13.91 -7.61
C ASN A 154 -14.87 14.52 -6.20
N ASP A 155 -16.02 15.12 -5.94
CA ASP A 155 -16.34 15.68 -4.62
C ASP A 155 -16.51 14.56 -3.57
N ALA A 156 -17.11 13.44 -3.96
CA ALA A 156 -17.22 12.26 -3.08
C ALA A 156 -15.86 11.63 -2.78
N ASP A 157 -14.96 11.58 -3.78
CA ASP A 157 -13.57 11.15 -3.58
C ASP A 157 -12.85 12.04 -2.57
N ALA A 158 -12.91 13.36 -2.76
CA ALA A 158 -12.26 14.31 -1.87
C ALA A 158 -12.82 14.21 -0.44
N ALA A 159 -14.14 14.08 -0.29
CA ALA A 159 -14.80 13.91 0.99
C ALA A 159 -14.38 12.60 1.69
N LEU A 160 -14.31 11.48 0.94
CA LEU A 160 -13.86 10.20 1.46
C LEU A 160 -12.39 10.27 1.94
N ARG A 161 -11.49 10.86 1.15
CA ARG A 161 -10.08 11.05 1.52
C ARG A 161 -9.93 11.89 2.78
N SER A 162 -10.59 13.05 2.84
CA SER A 162 -10.53 13.94 4.00
C SER A 162 -11.05 13.26 5.26
N MET A 163 -12.19 12.59 5.18
CA MET A 163 -12.76 11.85 6.31
C MET A 163 -11.83 10.75 6.80
N LEU A 164 -11.24 9.97 5.89
CA LEU A 164 -10.31 8.89 6.25
C LEU A 164 -9.01 9.42 6.86
N ALA A 165 -8.50 10.56 6.40
CA ALA A 165 -7.31 11.19 6.98
C ALA A 165 -7.55 11.64 8.44
N GLU A 166 -8.69 12.28 8.71
CA GLU A 166 -9.09 12.64 10.08
C GLU A 166 -9.33 11.41 10.96
N LEU A 167 -9.95 10.39 10.38
CA LEU A 167 -10.27 9.15 11.07
C LEU A 167 -9.03 8.36 11.47
N SER A 168 -8.00 8.34 10.63
CA SER A 168 -6.71 7.68 10.89
C SER A 168 -6.14 8.11 12.25
N VAL A 169 -6.16 9.42 12.52
CA VAL A 169 -5.67 9.98 13.80
C VAL A 169 -6.54 9.54 14.98
N ARG A 170 -7.89 9.55 14.81
CA ARG A 170 -8.84 9.23 15.90
C ARG A 170 -8.91 7.74 16.22
N ALA A 171 -8.73 6.88 15.21
CA ALA A 171 -8.88 5.43 15.34
C ALA A 171 -7.55 4.71 15.65
N ASP A 172 -6.43 5.44 15.65
CA ASP A 172 -5.07 4.89 15.86
C ASP A 172 -4.76 3.74 14.88
N VAL A 173 -5.08 3.98 13.60
CA VAL A 173 -4.78 3.10 12.47
C VAL A 173 -4.39 3.93 11.26
N ASP A 174 -3.54 3.41 10.40
CA ASP A 174 -3.27 4.04 9.11
C ASP A 174 -4.37 3.66 8.12
N LEU A 175 -4.86 4.63 7.38
CA LEU A 175 -5.91 4.47 6.37
C LEU A 175 -5.40 4.98 5.04
N ALA A 176 -5.41 4.10 4.04
CA ALA A 176 -5.10 4.45 2.66
C ALA A 176 -6.34 4.27 1.79
N VAL A 177 -6.57 5.18 0.84
CA VAL A 177 -7.67 5.06 -0.09
C VAL A 177 -7.20 5.30 -1.53
N GLU A 178 -7.59 4.41 -2.41
CA GLU A 178 -7.38 4.53 -3.85
C GLU A 178 -8.67 4.20 -4.61
N ARG A 179 -8.78 4.70 -5.85
CA ARG A 179 -9.82 4.24 -6.77
C ARG A 179 -9.60 2.75 -7.11
N ALA A 180 -10.67 1.98 -7.08
CA ALA A 180 -10.64 0.57 -7.48
C ALA A 180 -10.43 0.41 -8.99
N GLY A 181 -10.07 -0.80 -9.42
CA GLY A 181 -9.97 -1.16 -10.81
C GLY A 181 -8.57 -1.07 -11.42
N LEU A 182 -8.50 -0.80 -12.72
CA LEU A 182 -7.25 -0.88 -13.48
C LEU A 182 -6.23 0.20 -13.09
N SER A 183 -6.67 1.39 -12.72
CA SER A 183 -5.79 2.51 -12.35
C SER A 183 -4.88 2.17 -11.16
N ARG A 184 -5.40 1.45 -10.15
CA ARG A 184 -4.60 0.98 -9.01
C ARG A 184 -3.54 -0.02 -9.45
N ARG A 185 -3.90 -0.94 -10.35
CA ARG A 185 -3.02 -2.00 -10.87
C ARG A 185 -2.04 -1.51 -11.95
N ALA A 186 -2.24 -0.30 -12.45
CA ALA A 186 -1.43 0.28 -13.51
C ALA A 186 -0.17 0.98 -13.01
N LYS A 187 0.08 1.07 -11.71
CA LYS A 187 1.30 1.68 -11.15
C LYS A 187 2.55 0.97 -11.69
N ARG A 188 3.55 1.75 -12.12
CA ARG A 188 4.75 1.20 -12.80
C ARG A 188 6.06 1.86 -12.37
N LEU A 189 6.00 3.04 -11.78
CA LEU A 189 7.17 3.76 -11.31
C LEU A 189 6.97 4.15 -9.85
N ILE A 190 8.00 3.96 -9.04
CA ILE A 190 8.02 4.41 -7.65
C ILE A 190 9.31 5.16 -7.36
N VAL A 191 9.16 6.29 -6.69
CA VAL A 191 10.27 7.12 -6.25
C VAL A 191 10.21 7.27 -4.74
N PHE A 192 11.34 7.04 -4.11
CA PHE A 192 11.51 7.19 -2.66
C PHE A 192 12.39 8.40 -2.36
N ASP A 193 12.06 9.14 -1.32
CA ASP A 193 13.06 9.92 -0.62
C ASP A 193 14.07 8.99 0.07
N VAL A 194 15.23 9.52 0.44
CA VAL A 194 16.31 8.72 1.04
C VAL A 194 16.33 8.87 2.56
N ASP A 195 16.60 10.08 3.04
CA ASP A 195 16.77 10.35 4.46
C ASP A 195 15.45 10.11 5.20
N SER A 196 15.48 9.41 6.32
CA SER A 196 14.30 9.03 7.12
C SER A 196 13.21 8.24 6.37
N THR A 197 13.39 7.92 5.09
CA THR A 197 12.51 7.10 4.25
C THR A 197 13.15 5.76 3.86
N LEU A 198 14.15 5.73 2.96
CA LEU A 198 14.89 4.49 2.62
C LEU A 198 15.90 4.09 3.68
N VAL A 199 16.46 5.07 4.39
CA VAL A 199 17.42 4.88 5.47
C VAL A 199 16.93 5.52 6.76
N GLN A 200 17.47 5.05 7.88
CA GLN A 200 17.18 5.60 9.20
C GLN A 200 18.11 6.79 9.47
N GLY A 201 17.53 7.97 9.73
CA GLY A 201 18.25 9.20 10.06
C GLY A 201 18.63 10.03 8.84
N GLU A 202 19.42 11.08 9.11
CA GLU A 202 19.80 12.13 8.16
C GLU A 202 21.29 12.01 7.82
N VAL A 203 21.62 11.83 6.54
CA VAL A 203 23.02 11.72 6.07
C VAL A 203 23.86 12.93 6.45
N ILE A 204 23.30 14.14 6.31
CA ILE A 204 24.01 15.38 6.61
C ILE A 204 24.36 15.51 8.09
N GLU A 205 23.53 15.02 9.01
CA GLU A 205 23.80 15.01 10.45
C GLU A 205 24.93 14.03 10.78
N MET A 206 24.94 12.84 10.17
CA MET A 206 26.01 11.85 10.35
C MET A 206 27.36 12.37 9.85
N LEU A 207 27.39 13.18 8.78
CA LEU A 207 28.60 13.88 8.33
C LEU A 207 29.01 14.94 9.32
N ALA A 208 28.06 15.73 9.84
CA ALA A 208 28.33 16.79 10.81
C ALA A 208 28.86 16.26 12.14
N GLU A 209 28.54 15.02 12.54
CA GLU A 209 29.11 14.36 13.72
C GLU A 209 30.63 14.22 13.64
N ARG A 210 31.22 14.32 12.45
CA ARG A 210 32.66 14.31 12.19
C ARG A 210 33.30 15.69 12.21
N THR A 211 32.49 16.73 12.46
CA THR A 211 32.91 18.13 12.61
C THR A 211 32.63 18.61 14.02
N SER A 212 33.08 19.83 14.33
CA SER A 212 32.72 20.54 15.58
C SER A 212 31.30 21.17 15.52
N HIS A 213 30.61 21.08 14.39
CA HIS A 213 29.37 21.79 14.09
C HIS A 213 28.09 20.91 14.18
N SER A 214 28.18 19.69 14.72
CA SER A 214 27.05 18.74 14.78
C SER A 214 25.79 19.35 15.41
N ALA A 215 25.92 20.04 16.54
CA ALA A 215 24.79 20.68 17.21
C ALA A 215 24.15 21.79 16.38
N GLU A 216 24.95 22.57 15.65
CA GLU A 216 24.50 23.66 14.79
C GLU A 216 23.73 23.11 13.59
N VAL A 217 24.29 22.08 12.92
CA VAL A 217 23.62 21.40 11.79
C VAL A 217 22.27 20.84 12.21
N ARG A 218 22.19 20.16 13.37
CA ARG A 218 20.93 19.63 13.91
C ARG A 218 19.90 20.74 14.16
N GLY A 219 20.31 21.85 14.77
CA GLY A 219 19.45 23.00 15.00
C GLY A 219 18.88 23.61 13.72
N ILE A 220 19.71 23.72 12.66
CA ILE A 220 19.27 24.19 11.34
C ILE A 220 18.29 23.17 10.70
N THR A 221 18.57 21.86 10.81
CA THR A 221 17.67 20.80 10.31
C THR A 221 16.29 20.87 10.98
N GLU A 222 16.26 20.98 12.31
CA GLU A 222 15.01 21.10 13.06
C GLU A 222 14.20 22.35 12.69
N ALA A 223 14.86 23.50 12.50
CA ALA A 223 14.23 24.75 12.09
C ALA A 223 13.64 24.64 10.65
N ALA A 224 14.38 24.02 9.73
CA ALA A 224 13.89 23.76 8.38
C ALA A 224 12.67 22.79 8.39
N MET A 225 12.71 21.74 9.22
CA MET A 225 11.60 20.80 9.36
C MET A 225 10.34 21.44 9.96
N ARG A 226 10.48 22.49 10.78
CA ARG A 226 9.36 23.30 11.26
C ARG A 226 8.85 24.32 10.25
N GLY A 227 9.51 24.46 9.09
CA GLY A 227 9.18 25.46 8.07
C GLY A 227 9.64 26.88 8.39
N GLU A 228 10.55 27.07 9.35
CA GLU A 228 11.09 28.36 9.76
C GLU A 228 12.20 28.86 8.80
N LEU A 229 12.79 27.94 8.03
CA LEU A 229 13.82 28.22 7.03
C LEU A 229 13.40 27.65 5.68
N ASP A 230 13.77 28.35 4.61
CA ASP A 230 13.71 27.83 3.26
C ASP A 230 14.65 26.61 3.12
N PHE A 231 14.18 25.58 2.39
CA PHE A 231 14.89 24.31 2.28
C PHE A 231 16.29 24.49 1.67
N GLU A 232 16.38 25.19 0.52
CA GLU A 232 17.66 25.37 -0.17
C GLU A 232 18.65 26.17 0.68
N GLN A 233 18.21 27.27 1.30
CA GLN A 233 19.04 28.09 2.19
C GLN A 233 19.53 27.27 3.40
N SER A 234 18.66 26.45 3.98
CA SER A 234 18.99 25.54 5.06
C SER A 234 20.02 24.51 4.62
N LEU A 235 19.83 23.90 3.44
CA LEU A 235 20.76 22.91 2.90
C LEU A 235 22.15 23.53 2.68
N ARG A 236 22.22 24.70 2.05
CA ARG A 236 23.49 25.41 1.81
C ARG A 236 24.22 25.74 3.12
N LYS A 237 23.52 26.28 4.12
CA LYS A 237 24.12 26.58 5.44
C LYS A 237 24.67 25.31 6.12
N ARG A 238 23.91 24.21 6.10
CA ARG A 238 24.38 22.95 6.67
C ARG A 238 25.58 22.39 5.92
N THR A 239 25.59 22.52 4.59
CA THR A 239 26.70 22.07 3.74
C THR A 239 27.97 22.88 3.99
N GLU A 240 27.87 24.20 4.19
CA GLU A 240 29.01 25.06 4.54
C GLU A 240 29.74 24.59 5.81
N LEU A 241 28.96 24.04 6.79
CA LEU A 241 29.51 23.53 8.04
C LEU A 241 30.25 22.17 7.89
N LEU A 242 30.17 21.54 6.70
CA LEU A 242 30.94 20.34 6.35
C LEU A 242 32.28 20.63 5.69
N ALA A 243 32.60 21.91 5.44
CA ALA A 243 33.86 22.30 4.80
C ALA A 243 35.08 21.77 5.58
N GLY A 244 36.06 21.26 4.84
CA GLY A 244 37.28 20.70 5.42
C GLY A 244 37.20 19.19 5.72
N LEU A 245 36.04 18.55 5.64
CA LEU A 245 35.93 17.10 5.74
C LEU A 245 36.58 16.41 4.53
N PRO A 246 37.34 15.31 4.73
CA PRO A 246 37.82 14.51 3.61
C PRO A 246 36.67 13.88 2.85
N ALA A 247 36.75 13.80 1.54
CA ALA A 247 35.73 13.19 0.69
C ALA A 247 35.42 11.71 1.07
N SER A 248 36.39 10.98 1.67
CA SER A 248 36.20 9.64 2.20
C SER A 248 35.15 9.57 3.32
N ALA A 249 34.85 10.67 4.01
CA ALA A 249 33.82 10.71 5.02
C ALA A 249 32.44 10.36 4.45
N LEU A 250 32.19 10.67 3.17
CA LEU A 250 30.96 10.27 2.47
C LEU A 250 30.85 8.75 2.34
N ASP A 251 31.94 8.07 1.99
CA ASP A 251 31.98 6.62 1.87
C ASP A 251 31.80 5.92 3.23
N ASP A 252 32.45 6.48 4.25
CA ASP A 252 32.34 5.97 5.61
C ASP A 252 30.91 6.09 6.15
N VAL A 253 30.23 7.22 5.91
CA VAL A 253 28.83 7.42 6.29
C VAL A 253 27.93 6.46 5.52
N ALA A 254 28.13 6.35 4.19
CA ALA A 254 27.38 5.41 3.38
C ALA A 254 27.48 3.96 3.90
N GLY A 255 28.65 3.55 4.39
CA GLY A 255 28.89 2.24 5.00
C GLY A 255 28.22 2.03 6.36
N GLN A 256 27.86 3.09 7.07
CA GLN A 256 27.23 3.07 8.39
C GLN A 256 25.70 3.19 8.33
N LEU A 257 25.14 3.61 7.19
CA LEU A 257 23.71 3.80 7.02
C LEU A 257 22.95 2.48 7.22
N ARG A 258 21.85 2.60 7.95
CA ARG A 258 20.92 1.49 8.16
C ARG A 258 19.69 1.70 7.30
N PHE A 259 19.37 0.69 6.51
CA PHE A 259 18.11 0.73 5.78
C PHE A 259 16.91 0.72 6.72
N THR A 260 15.87 1.43 6.35
CA THR A 260 14.56 1.30 7.00
C THR A 260 14.10 -0.15 6.93
N PRO A 261 13.59 -0.72 8.04
CA PRO A 261 13.04 -2.07 8.02
C PRO A 261 12.04 -2.25 6.87
N GLY A 262 12.17 -3.34 6.13
CA GLY A 262 11.32 -3.60 4.96
C GLY A 262 11.79 -2.98 3.63
N ALA A 263 12.73 -2.01 3.60
CA ALA A 263 13.16 -1.34 2.37
C ALA A 263 13.66 -2.32 1.28
N ARG A 264 14.52 -3.26 1.64
CA ARG A 264 15.00 -4.29 0.69
C ARG A 264 13.87 -5.18 0.17
N THR A 265 12.92 -5.53 1.01
CA THR A 265 11.74 -6.34 0.66
C THR A 265 10.84 -5.55 -0.31
N THR A 266 10.59 -4.29 0.01
CA THR A 266 9.77 -3.38 -0.81
C THR A 266 10.34 -3.25 -2.22
N VAL A 267 11.60 -2.83 -2.35
CA VAL A 267 12.24 -2.63 -3.66
C VAL A 267 12.29 -3.94 -4.45
N ARG A 268 12.70 -5.04 -3.83
CA ARG A 268 12.77 -6.35 -4.49
C ARG A 268 11.40 -6.81 -4.99
N THR A 269 10.35 -6.67 -4.19
CA THR A 269 8.99 -7.07 -4.56
C THR A 269 8.46 -6.21 -5.71
N LEU A 270 8.60 -4.90 -5.62
CA LEU A 270 8.17 -3.98 -6.67
C LEU A 270 8.90 -4.24 -7.99
N ARG A 271 10.19 -4.52 -7.96
CA ARG A 271 10.95 -4.88 -9.18
C ARG A 271 10.49 -6.20 -9.79
N ARG A 272 10.12 -7.21 -8.98
CA ARG A 272 9.48 -8.44 -9.47
C ARG A 272 8.15 -8.16 -10.18
N MET A 273 7.41 -7.16 -9.71
CA MET A 273 6.16 -6.71 -10.33
C MET A 273 6.37 -5.85 -11.59
N GLY A 274 7.63 -5.57 -11.96
CA GLY A 274 7.98 -4.76 -13.12
C GLY A 274 7.99 -3.25 -12.89
N PHE A 275 7.98 -2.80 -11.64
CA PHE A 275 8.16 -1.39 -11.33
C PHE A 275 9.58 -0.92 -11.65
N ARG A 276 9.69 0.31 -12.15
CA ARG A 276 10.90 1.11 -12.07
C ARG A 276 10.97 1.74 -10.69
N CYS A 277 12.07 1.51 -9.98
CA CYS A 277 12.26 1.95 -8.62
C CYS A 277 13.43 2.93 -8.56
N GLY A 278 13.22 4.11 -8.02
CA GLY A 278 14.28 5.12 -7.92
C GLY A 278 14.29 5.86 -6.59
N ALA A 279 15.35 6.63 -6.38
CA ALA A 279 15.51 7.51 -5.24
C ALA A 279 15.69 8.97 -5.69
N VAL A 280 15.05 9.90 -4.99
CA VAL A 280 15.25 11.34 -5.18
C VAL A 280 15.53 11.96 -3.83
N SER A 281 16.73 12.56 -3.67
CA SER A 281 17.24 12.99 -2.37
C SER A 281 17.74 14.42 -2.40
N GLY A 282 17.47 15.15 -1.32
CA GLY A 282 18.19 16.38 -0.99
C GLY A 282 19.60 16.13 -0.43
N GLY A 283 19.96 14.87 -0.19
CA GLY A 283 21.27 14.44 0.27
C GLY A 283 22.31 14.36 -0.87
N PHE A 284 23.40 13.65 -0.64
CA PHE A 284 24.60 13.73 -1.47
C PHE A 284 24.79 12.53 -2.40
N ASP A 285 25.03 12.81 -3.68
CA ASP A 285 25.20 11.87 -4.79
C ASP A 285 26.06 10.64 -4.41
N ARG A 286 27.27 10.87 -3.91
CA ARG A 286 28.22 9.80 -3.58
C ARG A 286 27.69 8.80 -2.53
N VAL A 287 26.85 9.27 -1.60
CA VAL A 287 26.18 8.42 -0.61
C VAL A 287 25.00 7.69 -1.23
N VAL A 288 24.17 8.44 -1.97
CA VAL A 288 22.96 7.90 -2.59
C VAL A 288 23.29 6.82 -3.63
N ALA A 289 24.35 7.01 -4.43
CA ALA A 289 24.82 6.03 -5.41
C ALA A 289 25.07 4.64 -4.78
N ARG A 290 25.71 4.60 -3.60
CA ARG A 290 25.95 3.34 -2.88
C ARG A 290 24.68 2.68 -2.36
N LEU A 291 23.71 3.50 -1.94
CA LEU A 291 22.40 2.99 -1.50
C LEU A 291 21.62 2.39 -2.67
N VAL A 292 21.66 3.06 -3.81
CA VAL A 292 21.03 2.62 -5.07
C VAL A 292 21.57 1.27 -5.49
N GLU A 293 22.89 1.09 -5.50
CA GLU A 293 23.56 -0.17 -5.79
C GLU A 293 23.14 -1.26 -4.78
N ALA A 294 23.18 -0.96 -3.48
CA ALA A 294 22.88 -1.91 -2.41
C ALA A 294 21.41 -2.36 -2.38
N LEU A 295 20.47 -1.51 -2.80
CA LEU A 295 19.04 -1.83 -2.93
C LEU A 295 18.67 -2.37 -4.31
N GLY A 296 19.50 -2.12 -5.33
CA GLY A 296 19.24 -2.44 -6.72
C GLY A 296 18.16 -1.55 -7.33
N LEU A 297 18.18 -0.24 -7.01
CA LEU A 297 17.30 0.73 -7.64
C LEU A 297 17.72 0.98 -9.10
N ASP A 298 16.79 1.41 -9.95
CA ASP A 298 17.02 1.60 -11.38
C ASP A 298 17.64 2.98 -11.68
N PHE A 299 17.38 3.98 -10.84
CA PHE A 299 17.88 5.36 -11.02
C PHE A 299 17.91 6.13 -9.69
N TYR A 300 18.60 7.26 -9.70
CA TYR A 300 18.53 8.23 -8.60
C TYR A 300 18.82 9.65 -9.07
N VAL A 301 18.41 10.63 -8.26
CA VAL A 301 18.74 12.04 -8.38
C VAL A 301 19.11 12.58 -7.01
N ALA A 302 20.26 13.24 -6.88
CA ALA A 302 20.74 13.75 -5.60
C ALA A 302 21.64 15.00 -5.83
N ASN A 303 21.92 15.75 -4.77
CA ASN A 303 22.83 16.88 -4.83
C ASN A 303 24.29 16.43 -4.91
N GLU A 304 25.10 17.17 -5.63
CA GLU A 304 26.55 16.95 -5.72
C GLU A 304 27.28 17.95 -4.82
N LEU A 305 28.20 17.43 -3.98
CA LEU A 305 29.12 18.27 -3.20
C LEU A 305 30.35 18.64 -4.03
N GLU A 306 30.74 19.91 -3.99
CA GLU A 306 32.02 20.34 -4.58
C GLU A 306 33.17 19.77 -3.75
N ILE A 307 34.03 19.00 -4.39
CA ILE A 307 35.23 18.40 -3.81
C ILE A 307 36.46 18.90 -4.56
N VAL A 308 37.41 19.50 -3.84
CA VAL A 308 38.69 19.98 -4.38
C VAL A 308 39.80 19.29 -3.60
N ASP A 309 40.77 18.72 -4.32
CA ASP A 309 41.91 18.00 -3.73
C ASP A 309 41.53 16.95 -2.67
N GLY A 310 40.39 16.27 -2.86
CA GLY A 310 39.87 15.23 -1.94
C GLY A 310 39.21 15.76 -0.67
N VAL A 311 38.93 17.06 -0.60
CA VAL A 311 38.31 17.74 0.55
C VAL A 311 37.01 18.40 0.11
N ILE A 312 35.98 18.28 0.95
CA ILE A 312 34.66 18.92 0.78
C ILE A 312 34.83 20.41 0.99
N THR A 313 34.41 21.24 0.01
CA THR A 313 34.55 22.70 0.10
C THR A 313 33.44 23.36 0.92
N GLY A 314 32.37 22.68 1.20
CA GLY A 314 31.15 23.23 1.81
C GLY A 314 30.17 23.84 0.80
N ARG A 315 30.40 23.64 -0.50
CA ARG A 315 29.52 24.14 -1.57
C ARG A 315 28.82 22.98 -2.31
N LEU A 316 27.61 23.27 -2.82
CA LEU A 316 26.88 22.40 -3.73
C LEU A 316 27.19 22.77 -5.18
N VAL A 317 27.22 21.77 -6.05
CA VAL A 317 27.24 21.94 -7.50
C VAL A 317 25.80 22.16 -8.00
N GLU A 318 25.60 23.14 -8.86
CA GLU A 318 24.29 23.44 -9.44
C GLU A 318 23.92 22.44 -10.55
N PRO A 319 22.62 22.12 -10.73
CA PRO A 319 21.46 22.63 -9.97
C PRO A 319 21.22 21.92 -8.63
N VAL A 320 20.73 22.65 -7.64
CA VAL A 320 20.38 22.08 -6.34
C VAL A 320 19.02 21.38 -6.42
N ILE A 321 18.94 20.19 -5.85
CA ILE A 321 17.71 19.42 -5.74
C ILE A 321 16.99 19.83 -4.45
N ASP A 322 16.09 20.76 -4.60
CA ASP A 322 15.18 21.26 -3.57
C ASP A 322 13.80 20.57 -3.69
N ARG A 323 12.80 21.12 -3.04
CA ARG A 323 11.41 20.65 -3.09
C ARG A 323 10.86 20.61 -4.53
N ALA A 324 11.06 21.68 -5.32
CA ALA A 324 10.64 21.75 -6.72
C ALA A 324 11.46 20.80 -7.60
N GLY A 325 12.76 20.70 -7.31
CA GLY A 325 13.71 19.79 -7.96
C GLY A 325 13.29 18.33 -7.79
N LYS A 326 12.80 17.91 -6.62
CA LYS A 326 12.27 16.55 -6.41
C LYS A 326 11.07 16.25 -7.31
N ALA A 327 10.12 17.18 -7.42
CA ALA A 327 8.99 17.04 -8.33
C ALA A 327 9.40 17.02 -9.81
N ALA A 328 10.37 17.84 -10.18
CA ALA A 328 10.93 17.86 -11.53
C ALA A 328 11.65 16.55 -11.87
N ALA A 329 12.41 15.98 -10.92
CA ALA A 329 13.06 14.68 -11.07
C ALA A 329 12.03 13.57 -11.32
N LEU A 330 10.95 13.50 -10.54
CA LEU A 330 9.87 12.53 -10.78
C LEU A 330 9.27 12.69 -12.18
N ARG A 331 8.96 13.92 -12.62
CA ARG A 331 8.41 14.15 -13.97
C ARG A 331 9.39 13.72 -15.06
N SER A 332 10.68 14.03 -14.89
CA SER A 332 11.74 13.66 -15.84
C SER A 332 11.85 12.13 -15.98
N MET A 333 11.90 11.40 -14.87
CA MET A 333 11.99 9.94 -14.86
C MET A 333 10.72 9.30 -15.40
N ALA A 334 9.54 9.84 -15.07
CA ALA A 334 8.28 9.39 -15.63
C ALA A 334 8.26 9.51 -17.17
N ALA A 335 8.75 10.61 -17.71
CA ALA A 335 8.89 10.82 -19.14
C ALA A 335 9.93 9.90 -19.77
N GLU A 336 11.10 9.70 -19.13
CA GLU A 336 12.15 8.82 -19.63
C GLU A 336 11.71 7.36 -19.75
N PHE A 337 10.94 6.88 -18.76
CA PHE A 337 10.41 5.51 -18.77
C PHE A 337 9.03 5.36 -19.46
N ASP A 338 8.52 6.42 -20.07
CA ASP A 338 7.19 6.45 -20.70
C ASP A 338 6.06 6.00 -19.74
N VAL A 339 6.11 6.47 -18.49
CA VAL A 339 5.13 6.17 -17.45
C VAL A 339 4.30 7.43 -17.16
N PRO A 340 2.98 7.42 -17.36
CA PRO A 340 2.12 8.54 -16.98
C PRO A 340 2.22 8.84 -15.48
N LEU A 341 2.19 10.12 -15.08
CA LEU A 341 2.26 10.51 -13.66
C LEU A 341 1.18 9.84 -12.80
N ALA A 342 -0.01 9.59 -13.34
CA ALA A 342 -1.06 8.84 -12.67
C ALA A 342 -0.66 7.39 -12.31
N GLN A 343 0.38 6.85 -12.93
CA GLN A 343 0.94 5.53 -12.66
C GLN A 343 2.23 5.59 -11.81
N CYS A 344 2.60 6.78 -11.36
CA CYS A 344 3.75 6.99 -10.47
C CYS A 344 3.30 6.96 -9.00
N VAL A 345 4.19 6.46 -8.14
CA VAL A 345 4.08 6.50 -6.69
C VAL A 345 5.26 7.29 -6.14
N ALA A 346 5.02 8.16 -5.18
CA ALA A 346 6.06 8.88 -4.47
C ALA A 346 5.95 8.61 -2.97
N VAL A 347 7.08 8.37 -2.31
CA VAL A 347 7.16 8.08 -0.87
C VAL A 347 8.18 9.01 -0.23
N GLY A 348 7.80 9.72 0.83
CA GLY A 348 8.69 10.63 1.55
C GLY A 348 8.18 10.95 2.96
N ASP A 349 8.99 11.65 3.76
CA ASP A 349 8.68 11.93 5.18
C ASP A 349 8.66 13.43 5.53
N GLY A 350 9.20 14.30 4.66
CA GLY A 350 9.45 15.71 4.97
C GLY A 350 8.67 16.72 4.13
N ALA A 351 8.72 17.99 4.53
CA ALA A 351 8.12 19.10 3.78
C ALA A 351 8.73 19.29 2.37
N ASN A 352 9.97 18.85 2.19
CA ASN A 352 10.68 18.83 0.90
C ASN A 352 10.11 17.83 -0.11
N ASP A 353 9.20 16.92 0.32
CA ASP A 353 8.57 15.92 -0.54
C ASP A 353 7.17 16.33 -1.03
N ILE A 354 6.61 17.40 -0.48
CA ILE A 354 5.22 17.81 -0.75
C ILE A 354 4.93 17.89 -2.25
N ASP A 355 5.79 18.57 -3.02
CA ASP A 355 5.55 18.75 -4.46
C ASP A 355 5.74 17.44 -5.23
N MET A 356 6.70 16.59 -4.81
CA MET A 356 6.90 15.28 -5.40
C MET A 356 5.70 14.35 -5.15
N LEU A 357 5.18 14.31 -3.93
CA LEU A 357 3.99 13.54 -3.60
C LEU A 357 2.75 14.06 -4.36
N SER A 358 2.59 15.38 -4.45
CA SER A 358 1.43 16.02 -5.09
C SER A 358 1.34 15.77 -6.60
N VAL A 359 2.46 15.55 -7.29
CA VAL A 359 2.46 15.29 -8.74
C VAL A 359 2.36 13.80 -9.07
N ALA A 360 2.59 12.92 -8.11
CA ALA A 360 2.44 11.48 -8.29
C ALA A 360 0.96 11.08 -8.37
N GLY A 361 0.68 9.95 -8.99
CA GLY A 361 -0.67 9.36 -8.97
C GLY A 361 -1.03 8.71 -7.63
N LEU A 362 -0.04 8.55 -6.73
CA LEU A 362 -0.20 8.15 -5.33
C LEU A 362 0.97 8.70 -4.52
N GLY A 363 0.69 9.67 -3.67
CA GLY A 363 1.64 10.25 -2.72
C GLY A 363 1.51 9.62 -1.33
N ILE A 364 2.57 9.00 -0.84
CA ILE A 364 2.61 8.30 0.45
C ILE A 364 3.54 9.05 1.42
N ALA A 365 2.97 9.59 2.48
CA ALA A 365 3.71 10.14 3.61
C ALA A 365 4.11 9.00 4.57
N PHE A 366 5.40 8.69 4.66
CA PHE A 366 5.93 7.58 5.46
C PHE A 366 6.61 8.10 6.72
N ASN A 367 6.10 7.74 7.91
CA ASN A 367 6.56 8.26 9.21
C ASN A 367 6.74 9.78 9.23
N ALA A 368 5.88 10.47 8.48
CA ALA A 368 6.07 11.82 8.04
C ALA A 368 5.72 12.86 9.10
N LYS A 369 6.32 14.03 8.93
CA LYS A 369 5.98 15.23 9.69
C LYS A 369 4.53 15.66 9.40
N PRO A 370 3.83 16.33 10.34
CA PRO A 370 2.42 16.70 10.21
C PRO A 370 2.09 17.41 8.89
N VAL A 371 2.94 18.35 8.46
CA VAL A 371 2.74 19.14 7.24
C VAL A 371 2.64 18.28 5.97
N LEU A 372 3.37 17.16 5.88
CA LEU A 372 3.29 16.25 4.74
C LEU A 372 2.09 15.33 4.85
N ARG A 373 1.73 14.90 6.06
CA ARG A 373 0.55 14.04 6.30
C ARG A 373 -0.76 14.70 5.86
N GLU A 374 -0.85 16.03 5.95
CA GLU A 374 -2.03 16.80 5.56
C GLU A 374 -2.26 16.87 4.05
N VAL A 375 -1.20 16.72 3.24
CA VAL A 375 -1.25 16.88 1.78
C VAL A 375 -1.08 15.58 1.00
N ALA A 376 -0.62 14.51 1.65
CA ALA A 376 -0.44 13.22 1.02
C ALA A 376 -1.76 12.49 0.80
N ASP A 377 -1.84 11.65 -0.23
CA ASP A 377 -2.99 10.76 -0.45
C ASP A 377 -3.16 9.73 0.68
N THR A 378 -2.04 9.34 1.30
CA THR A 378 -1.99 8.34 2.36
C THR A 378 -0.85 8.64 3.31
N ALA A 379 -1.10 8.50 4.62
CA ALA A 379 -0.08 8.59 5.66
C ALA A 379 0.10 7.24 6.36
N LEU A 380 1.35 6.78 6.43
CA LEU A 380 1.77 5.54 7.08
C LEU A 380 2.65 5.88 8.28
N SER A 381 2.30 5.38 9.47
CA SER A 381 2.99 5.69 10.73
C SER A 381 3.78 4.51 11.32
N HIS A 382 3.78 3.37 10.65
CA HIS A 382 4.53 2.20 11.07
C HIS A 382 5.98 2.23 10.55
N PRO A 383 6.98 1.79 11.35
CA PRO A 383 8.40 1.91 11.01
C PRO A 383 8.89 0.84 10.00
N TYR A 384 8.00 0.31 9.17
CA TYR A 384 8.27 -0.75 8.21
C TYR A 384 7.91 -0.28 6.81
N LEU A 385 8.89 -0.12 5.91
CA LEU A 385 8.63 0.39 4.57
C LEU A 385 7.82 -0.58 3.70
N ASP A 386 7.82 -1.86 4.01
CA ASP A 386 7.06 -2.88 3.28
C ASP A 386 5.54 -2.77 3.48
N VAL A 387 5.05 -1.90 4.38
CA VAL A 387 3.62 -1.53 4.46
C VAL A 387 3.13 -0.83 3.17
N VAL A 388 4.03 -0.20 2.41
CA VAL A 388 3.73 0.37 1.09
C VAL A 388 3.20 -0.70 0.13
N LEU A 389 3.70 -1.92 0.21
CA LEU A 389 3.24 -3.05 -0.61
C LEU A 389 1.76 -3.36 -0.36
N PHE A 390 1.30 -3.28 0.89
CA PHE A 390 -0.10 -3.56 1.25
C PHE A 390 -1.04 -2.49 0.70
N VAL A 391 -0.61 -1.22 0.70
CA VAL A 391 -1.35 -0.13 0.04
C VAL A 391 -1.50 -0.44 -1.45
N LEU A 392 -0.46 -0.92 -2.11
CA LEU A 392 -0.48 -1.31 -3.52
C LEU A 392 -1.21 -2.63 -3.80
N GLY A 393 -1.76 -3.29 -2.78
CA GLY A 393 -2.57 -4.49 -2.91
C GLY A 393 -1.80 -5.81 -2.93
N VAL A 394 -0.50 -5.77 -2.62
CA VAL A 394 0.33 -6.98 -2.46
C VAL A 394 0.15 -7.52 -1.04
N THR A 395 -0.09 -8.81 -0.92
CA THR A 395 -0.27 -9.45 0.39
C THR A 395 1.06 -9.93 0.97
N ARG A 396 1.10 -10.10 2.30
CA ARG A 396 2.27 -10.69 2.99
C ARG A 396 2.58 -12.08 2.46
N ASP A 397 1.57 -12.90 2.25
CA ASP A 397 1.74 -14.28 1.75
C ASP A 397 2.38 -14.29 0.34
N GLU A 398 1.99 -13.35 -0.55
CA GLU A 398 2.60 -13.22 -1.88
C GLU A 398 4.09 -12.84 -1.80
N VAL A 399 4.43 -11.90 -0.88
CA VAL A 399 5.82 -11.50 -0.66
C VAL A 399 6.65 -12.70 -0.16
N GLU A 400 6.17 -13.43 0.85
CA GLU A 400 6.86 -14.57 1.43
C GLU A 400 7.00 -15.72 0.43
N ALA A 401 5.95 -16.01 -0.34
CA ALA A 401 6.00 -17.04 -1.38
C ALA A 401 7.04 -16.70 -2.46
N ALA A 402 7.10 -15.45 -2.91
CA ALA A 402 8.07 -15.00 -3.90
C ALA A 402 9.51 -15.01 -3.33
N ASP A 403 9.71 -14.64 -2.08
CA ASP A 403 11.03 -14.69 -1.41
C ASP A 403 11.51 -16.14 -1.23
N ALA A 404 10.59 -17.05 -0.87
CA ALA A 404 10.90 -18.48 -0.76
C ALA A 404 11.29 -19.10 -2.10
N ALA A 405 10.61 -18.73 -3.17
CA ALA A 405 10.92 -19.20 -4.53
C ALA A 405 12.33 -18.78 -5.00
N ASP A 406 12.81 -17.60 -4.58
CA ASP A 406 14.15 -17.09 -4.90
C ASP A 406 15.24 -17.59 -3.93
N GLY A 407 14.91 -18.48 -3.00
CA GLY A 407 15.84 -18.95 -1.94
C GLY A 407 16.22 -17.86 -0.93
N LYS A 408 15.48 -16.75 -0.89
CA LYS A 408 15.70 -15.62 0.02
C LYS A 408 14.76 -15.66 1.22
N GLY A 409 13.90 -16.67 1.32
CA GLY A 409 13.02 -16.90 2.45
C GLY A 409 13.84 -17.15 3.71
N GLY A 410 13.80 -16.25 4.68
CA GLY A 410 14.26 -16.51 6.03
C GLY A 410 13.41 -17.62 6.68
N PRO A 411 13.87 -18.25 7.77
CA PRO A 411 13.02 -19.18 8.51
C PRO A 411 11.72 -18.43 8.85
N ARG A 412 10.57 -19.03 8.53
CA ARG A 412 9.28 -18.56 9.00
C ARG A 412 9.44 -18.28 10.49
N LEU A 413 9.45 -17.03 10.88
CA LEU A 413 9.36 -16.68 12.29
C LEU A 413 8.04 -17.29 12.74
N LEU A 414 8.17 -18.45 13.43
CA LEU A 414 7.04 -19.15 14.01
C LEU A 414 6.17 -18.09 14.69
N ARG A 415 4.89 -18.07 14.36
CA ARG A 415 3.86 -17.24 14.98
C ARG A 415 4.05 -17.22 16.49
N GLN A 416 4.92 -16.34 16.99
CA GLN A 416 4.91 -16.00 18.39
C GLN A 416 3.69 -15.09 18.56
N ARG A 417 2.59 -15.69 19.03
CA ARG A 417 1.50 -14.92 19.60
C ARG A 417 2.13 -13.93 20.57
N ALA A 418 1.91 -12.66 20.34
CA ALA A 418 2.31 -11.64 21.30
C ALA A 418 1.92 -12.09 22.71
N PRO A 419 2.81 -12.02 23.70
CA PRO A 419 2.48 -12.44 25.05
C PRO A 419 1.24 -11.65 25.48
N ARG A 420 0.21 -12.35 25.95
CA ARG A 420 -0.95 -11.71 26.56
C ARG A 420 -0.42 -10.97 27.78
N VAL A 421 -0.38 -9.64 27.72
CA VAL A 421 -0.20 -8.81 28.89
C VAL A 421 -1.45 -9.00 29.73
N PRO A 422 -1.38 -9.46 30.99
CA PRO A 422 -2.54 -9.49 31.85
C PRO A 422 -3.01 -8.06 32.06
N LEU A 423 -4.25 -7.80 31.80
CA LEU A 423 -4.91 -6.55 32.21
C LEU A 423 -4.95 -6.50 33.74
N PRO A 424 -4.70 -5.32 34.36
CA PRO A 424 -4.80 -5.13 35.80
C PRO A 424 -6.22 -5.32 36.34
#